data_d4837c11a01ff988fee2e774a2e9a003
#
_entry.id   d4837c11a01ff988fee2e774a2e9a003
#
_cell.length_a   1.000
_cell.length_b   1.000
_cell.length_c   1.000
_cell.angle_alpha   90.00
_cell.angle_beta   90.00
_cell.angle_gamma   90.00
#
_symmetry.space_group_name_H-M   'P 1'
#
loop_
_entity.id
_entity.type
_entity.pdbx_description
1 polymer ?
#
loop_
_entity_poly.entity_id
_entity_poly.type
_entity_poly.pdbx_seq_one_letter_code
_entity_poly.pdbx_strand_id
1 'polypeptide(L)'
;MSIVSGKKILLGITAGIAAYKTASLVRLLIKSGAEVQVIMTPASKDFITPLTLSTLSKNPVHSTFYEKEEENELWNNHVDLGLWADYMLIAPATANTLSKMTNGTCDNLLIATYLSAKCPVYFAPAMDLDMYIHPSTVTSLERLQAFGNKMIPATHGELASGLVGEGRMAEPQDIVSFMENDIMSSLPLYGKKVLITAGPTYEAIDPVRFIGNHSSGKMGFEIAKAAANLGAKVFLVAGPSNEKVDHASIHRIDVVSAEEMYLACHQQFSEVAIAILSAAVADYRPKNVLTEKIKKKDATLDIELEPTKDILASLGRIKKEQFLVGFALETNNELANALAKLEQKNLDAIVLNSLKDKGAGFATDTNKVTFIDKDTHQVAFELKSKSEVAIDIMNEILKKIDA
;
A
#
# COMPACT_ATOMS: atom_id res chain seq x y z
N MET A 1 2.72 -8.63 1.72
CA MET A 1 3.09 -8.46 0.29
C MET A 1 4.13 -7.35 0.20
N SER A 2 5.04 -7.42 -0.78
CA SER A 2 6.00 -6.34 -1.07
C SER A 2 5.28 -5.12 -1.67
N ILE A 3 5.78 -3.91 -1.43
CA ILE A 3 5.22 -2.66 -1.98
C ILE A 3 5.33 -2.61 -3.51
N VAL A 4 6.27 -3.34 -4.11
CA VAL A 4 6.41 -3.45 -5.56
C VAL A 4 5.51 -4.52 -6.19
N SER A 5 4.69 -5.21 -5.40
CA SER A 5 3.75 -6.22 -5.92
C SER A 5 2.71 -5.58 -6.84
N GLY A 6 2.56 -6.13 -8.06
CA GLY A 6 1.69 -5.58 -9.11
C GLY A 6 2.24 -4.34 -9.81
N LYS A 7 3.46 -3.88 -9.47
CA LYS A 7 4.12 -2.75 -10.12
C LYS A 7 4.89 -3.18 -11.35
N LYS A 8 4.92 -2.32 -12.34
CA LYS A 8 5.61 -2.49 -13.62
C LYS A 8 6.99 -1.84 -13.55
N ILE A 9 8.04 -2.65 -13.59
CA ILE A 9 9.43 -2.20 -13.48
C ILE A 9 10.15 -2.40 -14.82
N LEU A 10 10.63 -1.31 -15.38
CA LEU A 10 11.45 -1.33 -16.57
C LEU A 10 12.93 -1.33 -16.18
N LEU A 11 13.60 -2.47 -16.39
CA LEU A 11 15.02 -2.65 -16.05
C LEU A 11 15.91 -2.35 -17.25
N GLY A 12 16.71 -1.30 -17.14
CA GLY A 12 17.77 -0.95 -18.09
C GLY A 12 19.11 -1.58 -17.70
N ILE A 13 19.71 -2.35 -18.60
CA ILE A 13 20.99 -3.03 -18.35
C ILE A 13 22.06 -2.45 -19.27
N THR A 14 23.19 -2.03 -18.67
CA THR A 14 24.30 -1.45 -19.41
C THR A 14 25.56 -2.33 -19.35
N ALA A 15 26.51 -2.07 -20.26
CA ALA A 15 27.68 -2.94 -20.46
C ALA A 15 28.69 -2.79 -19.33
N GLY A 16 28.85 -3.83 -18.54
CA GLY A 16 29.82 -3.95 -17.46
C GLY A 16 29.71 -5.29 -16.77
N ILE A 17 30.76 -5.72 -16.09
CA ILE A 17 30.81 -7.04 -15.46
C ILE A 17 29.64 -7.22 -14.48
N ALA A 18 29.19 -6.18 -13.77
CA ALA A 18 28.09 -6.24 -12.81
C ALA A 18 26.73 -6.63 -13.45
N ALA A 19 26.62 -6.63 -14.80
CA ALA A 19 25.40 -7.07 -15.49
C ALA A 19 25.02 -8.53 -15.14
N TYR A 20 25.97 -9.40 -14.77
CA TYR A 20 25.66 -10.78 -14.36
C TYR A 20 24.71 -10.84 -13.16
N LYS A 21 24.74 -9.84 -12.28
CA LYS A 21 23.88 -9.78 -11.10
C LYS A 21 22.40 -9.55 -11.45
N THR A 22 22.13 -9.04 -12.66
CA THR A 22 20.76 -8.68 -13.07
C THR A 22 19.85 -9.89 -13.23
N ALA A 23 20.37 -11.09 -13.49
CA ALA A 23 19.61 -12.32 -13.45
C ALA A 23 18.96 -12.57 -12.07
N SER A 24 19.74 -12.39 -11.00
CA SER A 24 19.23 -12.47 -9.63
C SER A 24 18.28 -11.33 -9.30
N LEU A 25 18.57 -10.11 -9.79
CA LEU A 25 17.71 -8.92 -9.60
C LEU A 25 16.32 -9.12 -10.21
N VAL A 26 16.25 -9.55 -11.49
CA VAL A 26 14.97 -9.86 -12.16
C VAL A 26 14.20 -10.91 -11.36
N ARG A 27 14.87 -11.98 -10.92
CA ARG A 27 14.23 -13.04 -10.15
C ARG A 27 13.66 -12.53 -8.81
N LEU A 28 14.37 -11.64 -8.11
CA LEU A 28 13.91 -11.04 -6.87
C LEU A 28 12.68 -10.17 -7.10
N LEU A 29 12.72 -9.28 -8.10
CA LEU A 29 11.58 -8.42 -8.45
C LEU A 29 10.32 -9.23 -8.80
N ILE A 30 10.46 -10.28 -9.62
CA ILE A 30 9.35 -11.20 -9.94
C ILE A 30 8.83 -11.91 -8.69
N LYS A 31 9.71 -12.38 -7.79
CA LYS A 31 9.31 -13.00 -6.51
C LYS A 31 8.59 -12.03 -5.58
N SER A 32 8.95 -10.74 -5.63
CA SER A 32 8.25 -9.67 -4.92
C SER A 32 6.88 -9.32 -5.56
N GLY A 33 6.54 -9.96 -6.68
CA GLY A 33 5.25 -9.78 -7.38
C GLY A 33 5.23 -8.65 -8.40
N ALA A 34 6.39 -8.08 -8.75
CA ALA A 34 6.49 -7.08 -9.80
C ALA A 34 6.40 -7.71 -11.21
N GLU A 35 5.91 -6.95 -12.17
CA GLU A 35 6.06 -7.24 -13.60
C GLU A 35 7.33 -6.56 -14.11
N VAL A 36 8.22 -7.30 -14.79
CA VAL A 36 9.52 -6.77 -15.22
C VAL A 36 9.66 -6.86 -16.73
N GLN A 37 9.94 -5.71 -17.37
CA GLN A 37 10.45 -5.67 -18.75
C GLN A 37 11.91 -5.23 -18.75
N VAL A 38 12.68 -5.67 -19.74
CA VAL A 38 14.12 -5.43 -19.80
C VAL A 38 14.52 -4.74 -21.10
N ILE A 39 15.30 -3.65 -20.96
CA ILE A 39 16.01 -3.02 -22.08
C ILE A 39 17.51 -3.20 -21.84
N MET A 40 18.21 -3.69 -22.83
CA MET A 40 19.66 -3.86 -22.81
C MET A 40 20.34 -2.89 -23.76
N THR A 41 21.45 -2.29 -23.36
CA THR A 41 22.34 -1.66 -24.36
C THR A 41 22.94 -2.79 -25.25
N PRO A 42 23.21 -2.53 -26.55
CA PRO A 42 23.77 -3.58 -27.42
C PRO A 42 25.01 -4.26 -26.84
N ALA A 43 25.93 -3.49 -26.26
CA ALA A 43 27.16 -4.02 -25.67
C ALA A 43 26.97 -4.79 -24.36
N SER A 44 25.83 -4.66 -23.69
CA SER A 44 25.58 -5.43 -22.45
C SER A 44 25.31 -6.91 -22.71
N LYS A 45 24.99 -7.27 -23.95
CA LYS A 45 24.78 -8.67 -24.38
C LYS A 45 26.05 -9.52 -24.24
N ASP A 46 27.23 -8.91 -24.23
CA ASP A 46 28.50 -9.61 -24.03
C ASP A 46 28.68 -10.08 -22.57
N PHE A 47 27.92 -9.50 -21.62
CA PHE A 47 28.03 -9.80 -20.18
C PHE A 47 26.89 -10.68 -19.67
N ILE A 48 25.73 -10.61 -20.28
CA ILE A 48 24.56 -11.43 -19.96
C ILE A 48 23.67 -11.57 -21.20
N THR A 49 23.11 -12.75 -21.42
CA THR A 49 22.32 -12.99 -22.64
C THR A 49 20.87 -12.50 -22.52
N PRO A 50 20.29 -11.98 -23.62
CA PRO A 50 18.85 -11.68 -23.66
C PRO A 50 17.98 -12.90 -23.32
N LEU A 51 18.40 -14.10 -23.74
CA LEU A 51 17.67 -15.34 -23.46
C LEU A 51 17.53 -15.61 -21.96
N THR A 52 18.60 -15.40 -21.19
CA THR A 52 18.54 -15.56 -19.73
C THR A 52 17.52 -14.61 -19.10
N LEU A 53 17.54 -13.36 -19.52
CA LEU A 53 16.66 -12.31 -18.96
C LEU A 53 15.20 -12.48 -19.40
N SER A 54 14.93 -12.82 -20.65
CA SER A 54 13.57 -13.08 -21.15
C SER A 54 12.94 -14.30 -20.47
N THR A 55 13.72 -15.35 -20.25
CA THR A 55 13.26 -16.54 -19.51
C THR A 55 12.87 -16.22 -18.08
N LEU A 56 13.66 -15.37 -17.38
CA LEU A 56 13.41 -14.99 -15.99
C LEU A 56 12.27 -13.99 -15.84
N SER A 57 12.20 -12.98 -16.72
CA SER A 57 11.16 -11.95 -16.70
C SER A 57 9.84 -12.42 -17.28
N LYS A 58 9.87 -13.47 -18.12
CA LYS A 58 8.75 -13.94 -18.96
C LYS A 58 8.27 -12.90 -19.97
N ASN A 59 9.08 -11.92 -20.26
CA ASN A 59 8.82 -10.84 -21.22
C ASN A 59 9.96 -10.75 -22.24
N PRO A 60 9.71 -10.25 -23.46
CA PRO A 60 10.76 -9.95 -24.44
C PRO A 60 11.82 -9.00 -23.85
N VAL A 61 13.04 -9.12 -24.35
CA VAL A 61 14.16 -8.23 -23.99
C VAL A 61 14.50 -7.38 -25.19
N HIS A 62 14.36 -6.07 -25.05
CA HIS A 62 14.62 -5.11 -26.11
C HIS A 62 16.05 -4.58 -26.05
N SER A 63 16.70 -4.37 -27.22
CA SER A 63 18.07 -3.85 -27.24
C SER A 63 18.34 -2.81 -28.34
N THR A 64 17.52 -2.79 -29.36
CA THR A 64 17.63 -1.88 -30.50
C THR A 64 16.26 -1.31 -30.82
N PHE A 65 16.22 -0.19 -31.55
CA PHE A 65 14.95 0.39 -32.00
C PHE A 65 14.19 -0.52 -32.96
N TYR A 66 14.92 -1.34 -33.72
CA TYR A 66 14.35 -2.29 -34.68
C TYR A 66 14.86 -3.69 -34.39
N GLU A 67 13.96 -4.64 -34.30
CA GLU A 67 14.30 -6.07 -34.31
C GLU A 67 14.03 -6.60 -35.70
N LYS A 68 15.05 -7.23 -36.30
CA LYS A 68 14.90 -7.92 -37.61
C LYS A 68 14.37 -9.32 -37.34
N GLU A 69 13.07 -9.52 -37.49
CA GLU A 69 12.51 -10.84 -37.77
C GLU A 69 12.47 -11.04 -39.26
N GLU A 70 12.62 -12.29 -39.75
CA GLU A 70 12.93 -12.65 -41.14
C GLU A 70 12.00 -12.03 -42.20
N GLU A 71 10.83 -11.49 -41.87
CA GLU A 71 9.88 -10.86 -42.80
C GLU A 71 9.26 -9.53 -42.30
N ASN A 72 9.45 -9.13 -41.03
CA ASN A 72 8.90 -7.89 -40.51
C ASN A 72 9.89 -7.17 -39.60
N GLU A 73 10.09 -5.87 -39.82
CA GLU A 73 10.80 -5.01 -38.88
C GLU A 73 9.83 -4.62 -37.75
N LEU A 74 10.06 -5.13 -36.55
CA LEU A 74 9.29 -4.74 -35.39
C LEU A 74 9.95 -3.49 -34.74
N TRP A 75 9.18 -2.42 -34.65
CA TRP A 75 9.62 -1.19 -34.00
C TRP A 75 9.42 -1.26 -32.49
N ASN A 76 10.49 -1.16 -31.71
CA ASN A 76 10.44 -1.00 -30.26
C ASN A 76 10.18 0.46 -29.90
N ASN A 77 8.93 0.79 -29.59
CA ASN A 77 8.54 2.15 -29.25
C ASN A 77 9.03 2.54 -27.84
N HIS A 78 10.04 3.39 -27.79
CA HIS A 78 10.61 3.88 -26.54
C HIS A 78 9.62 4.69 -25.69
N VAL A 79 8.64 5.37 -26.31
CA VAL A 79 7.59 6.11 -25.60
C VAL A 79 6.64 5.15 -24.87
N ASP A 80 6.21 4.10 -25.58
CA ASP A 80 5.30 3.09 -25.00
C ASP A 80 5.99 2.35 -23.84
N LEU A 81 7.27 2.01 -23.98
CA LEU A 81 8.07 1.40 -22.91
C LEU A 81 8.20 2.33 -21.71
N GLY A 82 8.43 3.62 -21.94
CA GLY A 82 8.52 4.63 -20.87
C GLY A 82 7.18 4.88 -20.17
N LEU A 83 6.07 4.83 -20.90
CA LEU A 83 4.71 4.99 -20.35
C LEU A 83 4.19 3.74 -19.66
N TRP A 84 4.68 2.56 -20.05
CA TRP A 84 4.28 1.29 -19.43
C TRP A 84 4.76 1.17 -17.98
N ALA A 85 5.92 1.75 -17.66
CA ALA A 85 6.60 1.57 -16.38
C ALA A 85 6.01 2.42 -15.25
N ASP A 86 5.77 1.80 -14.09
CA ASP A 86 5.56 2.52 -12.83
C ASP A 86 6.89 3.02 -12.25
N TYR A 87 7.98 2.28 -12.51
CA TYR A 87 9.36 2.62 -12.11
C TYR A 87 10.35 2.18 -13.17
N MET A 88 11.40 2.99 -13.39
CA MET A 88 12.53 2.61 -14.23
C MET A 88 13.76 2.39 -13.33
N LEU A 89 14.46 1.28 -13.53
CA LEU A 89 15.70 0.95 -12.81
C LEU A 89 16.83 0.71 -13.82
N ILE A 90 17.91 1.47 -13.73
CA ILE A 90 19.12 1.28 -14.54
C ILE A 90 20.19 0.62 -13.68
N ALA A 91 20.42 -0.66 -13.90
CA ALA A 91 21.38 -1.49 -13.14
C ALA A 91 22.01 -2.57 -14.04
N PRO A 92 23.35 -2.58 -14.14
CA PRO A 92 24.29 -1.56 -13.69
C PRO A 92 24.13 -0.25 -14.49
N ALA A 93 24.47 0.89 -13.87
CA ALA A 93 24.62 2.17 -14.53
C ALA A 93 26.10 2.52 -14.68
N THR A 94 26.66 2.35 -15.88
CA THR A 94 28.08 2.61 -16.16
C THR A 94 28.36 4.11 -16.40
N ALA A 95 29.58 4.56 -16.24
CA ALA A 95 29.99 5.94 -16.47
C ALA A 95 29.54 6.49 -17.86
N ASN A 96 29.66 5.66 -18.90
CA ASN A 96 29.16 6.00 -20.24
C ASN A 96 27.66 6.30 -20.24
N THR A 97 26.86 5.45 -19.63
CA THR A 97 25.41 5.62 -19.57
C THR A 97 25.02 6.82 -18.69
N LEU A 98 25.66 7.00 -17.54
CA LEU A 98 25.44 8.15 -16.65
C LEU A 98 25.71 9.46 -17.40
N SER A 99 26.82 9.54 -18.14
CA SER A 99 27.14 10.71 -18.97
C SER A 99 26.08 10.98 -20.04
N LYS A 100 25.61 9.95 -20.73
CA LYS A 100 24.56 10.07 -21.76
C LYS A 100 23.23 10.52 -21.16
N MET A 101 22.82 9.94 -20.04
CA MET A 101 21.61 10.35 -19.32
C MET A 101 21.69 11.83 -18.91
N THR A 102 22.84 12.26 -18.38
CA THR A 102 23.06 13.63 -17.91
C THR A 102 23.02 14.66 -19.02
N ASN A 103 23.57 14.33 -20.20
CA ASN A 103 23.71 15.24 -21.33
C ASN A 103 22.61 15.06 -22.39
N GLY A 104 21.69 14.09 -22.23
CA GLY A 104 20.64 13.81 -23.21
C GLY A 104 21.15 13.22 -24.52
N THR A 105 22.30 12.52 -24.53
CA THR A 105 22.89 11.92 -25.73
C THR A 105 22.11 10.64 -26.11
N CYS A 106 21.08 10.81 -26.91
CA CYS A 106 20.10 9.80 -27.28
C CYS A 106 20.54 8.95 -28.46
N ASP A 107 21.48 8.02 -28.26
CA ASP A 107 22.07 7.18 -29.30
C ASP A 107 21.67 5.70 -29.24
N ASN A 108 20.80 5.32 -28.30
CA ASN A 108 20.32 3.95 -28.17
C ASN A 108 18.92 3.91 -27.51
N LEU A 109 18.25 2.78 -27.62
CA LEU A 109 16.88 2.57 -27.12
C LEU A 109 16.74 2.87 -25.62
N LEU A 110 17.72 2.48 -24.77
CA LEU A 110 17.68 2.69 -23.33
C LEU A 110 17.62 4.19 -22.99
N ILE A 111 18.49 5.01 -23.60
CA ILE A 111 18.50 6.46 -23.35
C ILE A 111 17.25 7.13 -23.91
N ALA A 112 16.77 6.72 -25.08
CA ALA A 112 15.51 7.24 -25.64
C ALA A 112 14.33 6.96 -24.70
N THR A 113 14.27 5.75 -24.14
CA THR A 113 13.23 5.38 -23.17
C THR A 113 13.38 6.15 -21.87
N TYR A 114 14.60 6.31 -21.35
CA TYR A 114 14.87 7.13 -20.16
C TYR A 114 14.38 8.58 -20.34
N LEU A 115 14.68 9.21 -21.47
CA LEU A 115 14.26 10.58 -21.77
C LEU A 115 12.72 10.71 -21.96
N SER A 116 12.04 9.60 -22.26
CA SER A 116 10.59 9.56 -22.43
C SER A 116 9.85 9.11 -21.17
N ALA A 117 10.56 8.56 -20.17
CA ALA A 117 9.96 8.05 -18.94
C ALA A 117 9.34 9.17 -18.11
N LYS A 118 8.12 8.92 -17.60
CA LYS A 118 7.41 9.82 -16.67
C LYS A 118 7.40 9.29 -15.25
N CYS A 119 7.83 8.05 -15.07
CA CYS A 119 7.92 7.40 -13.77
C CYS A 119 9.23 7.77 -13.04
N PRO A 120 9.31 7.57 -11.71
CA PRO A 120 10.56 7.68 -10.98
C PRO A 120 11.64 6.75 -11.56
N VAL A 121 12.86 7.28 -11.68
CA VAL A 121 14.00 6.54 -12.22
C VAL A 121 15.03 6.31 -11.13
N TYR A 122 15.39 5.05 -10.92
CA TYR A 122 16.47 4.60 -10.05
C TYR A 122 17.68 4.20 -10.90
N PHE A 123 18.87 4.42 -10.38
CA PHE A 123 20.09 3.97 -11.05
C PHE A 123 21.12 3.46 -10.02
N ALA A 124 21.77 2.34 -10.33
CA ALA A 124 22.78 1.69 -9.52
C ALA A 124 24.15 1.79 -10.23
N PRO A 125 25.02 2.75 -9.85
CA PRO A 125 26.33 2.93 -10.45
C PRO A 125 27.19 1.68 -10.31
N ALA A 126 27.99 1.38 -11.37
CA ALA A 126 28.95 0.29 -11.36
C ALA A 126 30.11 0.61 -12.29
N MET A 127 31.31 0.76 -11.71
CA MET A 127 32.55 1.05 -12.42
C MET A 127 33.75 0.87 -11.51
N ASP A 128 34.94 0.95 -12.06
CA ASP A 128 36.17 0.89 -11.27
C ASP A 128 36.34 2.13 -10.39
N LEU A 129 37.15 2.03 -9.33
CA LEU A 129 37.37 3.03 -8.30
C LEU A 129 37.73 4.40 -8.90
N ASP A 130 38.77 4.46 -9.74
CA ASP A 130 39.24 5.72 -10.33
C ASP A 130 38.20 6.36 -11.27
N MET A 131 37.39 5.55 -11.93
CA MET A 131 36.25 6.03 -12.72
C MET A 131 35.14 6.59 -11.83
N TYR A 132 34.89 5.98 -10.68
CA TYR A 132 33.83 6.40 -9.76
C TYR A 132 34.09 7.77 -9.15
N ILE A 133 35.36 8.01 -8.75
CA ILE A 133 35.80 9.28 -8.16
C ILE A 133 36.18 10.34 -9.19
N HIS A 134 36.21 9.99 -10.49
CA HIS A 134 36.58 10.95 -11.54
C HIS A 134 35.59 12.12 -11.55
N PRO A 135 36.09 13.39 -11.64
CA PRO A 135 35.23 14.58 -11.57
C PRO A 135 34.02 14.55 -12.52
N SER A 136 34.21 14.05 -13.75
CA SER A 136 33.09 13.94 -14.71
C SER A 136 32.00 12.95 -14.27
N THR A 137 32.38 11.88 -13.60
CA THR A 137 31.44 10.90 -13.05
C THR A 137 30.70 11.48 -11.85
N VAL A 138 31.44 12.09 -10.92
CA VAL A 138 30.84 12.78 -9.76
C VAL A 138 29.84 13.83 -10.22
N THR A 139 30.21 14.69 -11.18
CA THR A 139 29.30 15.67 -11.77
C THR A 139 28.07 15.02 -12.40
N SER A 140 28.21 13.88 -13.06
CA SER A 140 27.08 13.16 -13.66
C SER A 140 26.14 12.61 -12.60
N LEU A 141 26.66 12.03 -11.50
CA LEU A 141 25.88 11.53 -10.38
C LEU A 141 25.08 12.64 -9.70
N GLU A 142 25.75 13.79 -9.40
CA GLU A 142 25.10 14.96 -8.78
C GLU A 142 23.99 15.54 -9.65
N ARG A 143 24.24 15.70 -10.95
CA ARG A 143 23.26 16.25 -11.90
C ARG A 143 22.06 15.33 -12.07
N LEU A 144 22.26 14.02 -12.14
CA LEU A 144 21.15 13.06 -12.23
C LEU A 144 20.27 13.09 -10.97
N GLN A 145 20.88 13.22 -9.80
CA GLN A 145 20.13 13.40 -8.56
C GLN A 145 19.36 14.76 -8.56
N ALA A 146 19.98 15.82 -9.04
CA ALA A 146 19.32 17.12 -9.19
C ALA A 146 18.15 17.09 -10.20
N PHE A 147 18.18 16.19 -11.19
CA PHE A 147 17.04 15.93 -12.08
C PHE A 147 15.92 15.13 -11.43
N GLY A 148 16.08 14.71 -10.16
CA GLY A 148 15.10 13.89 -9.42
C GLY A 148 15.29 12.39 -9.55
N ASN A 149 16.34 11.91 -10.24
CA ASN A 149 16.64 10.49 -10.28
C ASN A 149 17.19 10.01 -8.93
N LYS A 150 16.86 8.78 -8.56
CA LYS A 150 17.21 8.17 -7.27
C LYS A 150 18.48 7.31 -7.43
N MET A 151 19.58 7.74 -6.84
CA MET A 151 20.83 6.99 -6.84
C MET A 151 20.79 5.90 -5.76
N ILE A 152 20.98 4.65 -6.16
CA ILE A 152 21.25 3.52 -5.26
C ILE A 152 22.76 3.52 -5.03
N PRO A 153 23.25 3.77 -3.80
CA PRO A 153 24.68 3.92 -3.55
C PRO A 153 25.47 2.69 -4.00
N ALA A 154 26.64 2.93 -4.61
CA ALA A 154 27.61 1.88 -4.84
C ALA A 154 28.13 1.35 -3.49
N THR A 155 28.55 0.08 -3.45
CA THR A 155 29.08 -0.53 -2.23
C THR A 155 30.60 -0.54 -2.27
N HIS A 156 31.20 -0.50 -1.08
CA HIS A 156 32.64 -0.70 -0.90
C HIS A 156 32.97 -2.21 -0.99
N GLY A 157 34.04 -2.55 -1.69
CA GLY A 157 34.51 -3.93 -1.80
C GLY A 157 35.56 -4.12 -2.87
N GLU A 158 35.97 -5.37 -3.09
CA GLU A 158 36.88 -5.75 -4.17
C GLU A 158 36.16 -5.58 -5.53
N LEU A 159 36.80 -4.89 -6.45
CA LEU A 159 36.35 -4.66 -7.81
C LEU A 159 36.95 -5.71 -8.76
N ALA A 160 36.42 -5.80 -9.97
CA ALA A 160 36.92 -6.75 -10.97
C ALA A 160 38.37 -6.50 -11.38
N SER A 161 38.90 -5.29 -11.17
CA SER A 161 40.31 -4.93 -11.34
C SER A 161 41.22 -5.44 -10.23
N GLY A 162 40.69 -5.95 -9.12
CA GLY A 162 41.42 -6.29 -7.91
C GLY A 162 41.65 -5.13 -6.95
N LEU A 163 41.24 -3.90 -7.33
CA LEU A 163 41.23 -2.75 -6.41
C LEU A 163 40.12 -2.90 -5.38
N VAL A 164 40.33 -2.32 -4.20
CA VAL A 164 39.32 -2.29 -3.12
C VAL A 164 38.87 -0.86 -2.88
N GLY A 165 37.57 -0.62 -3.03
CA GLY A 165 37.01 0.73 -2.86
C GLY A 165 35.53 0.80 -3.21
N GLU A 166 35.01 2.02 -3.35
CA GLU A 166 33.67 2.29 -3.83
C GLU A 166 33.61 2.18 -5.35
N GLY A 167 32.46 1.74 -5.89
CA GLY A 167 32.24 1.59 -7.34
C GLY A 167 31.55 0.28 -7.70
N ARG A 168 31.45 -0.66 -6.74
CA ARG A 168 30.76 -1.93 -6.91
C ARG A 168 29.26 -1.69 -6.89
N MET A 169 28.54 -2.23 -7.90
CA MET A 169 27.08 -2.19 -7.89
C MET A 169 26.54 -2.87 -6.62
N ALA A 170 25.58 -2.23 -5.97
CA ALA A 170 24.85 -2.79 -4.84
C ALA A 170 24.35 -4.22 -5.15
N GLU A 171 24.22 -5.04 -4.13
CA GLU A 171 23.70 -6.39 -4.31
C GLU A 171 22.21 -6.35 -4.69
N PRO A 172 21.71 -7.31 -5.48
CA PRO A 172 20.31 -7.32 -5.92
C PRO A 172 19.30 -7.16 -4.80
N GLN A 173 19.56 -7.73 -3.62
CA GLN A 173 18.73 -7.61 -2.43
C GLN A 173 18.67 -6.16 -1.91
N ASP A 174 19.84 -5.51 -1.88
CA ASP A 174 19.96 -4.13 -1.39
C ASP A 174 19.28 -3.15 -2.36
N ILE A 175 19.38 -3.39 -3.68
CA ILE A 175 18.68 -2.62 -4.71
C ILE A 175 17.16 -2.69 -4.49
N VAL A 176 16.61 -3.90 -4.33
CA VAL A 176 15.17 -4.08 -4.10
C VAL A 176 14.75 -3.42 -2.79
N SER A 177 15.50 -3.63 -1.71
CA SER A 177 15.22 -3.02 -0.41
C SER A 177 15.28 -1.49 -0.45
N PHE A 178 16.24 -0.92 -1.18
CA PHE A 178 16.34 0.54 -1.37
C PHE A 178 15.09 1.08 -2.08
N MET A 179 14.69 0.45 -3.19
CA MET A 179 13.48 0.85 -3.92
C MET A 179 12.23 0.74 -3.05
N GLU A 180 12.06 -0.38 -2.34
CA GLU A 180 10.90 -0.58 -1.45
C GLU A 180 10.84 0.48 -0.35
N ASN A 181 11.96 0.82 0.27
CA ASN A 181 12.05 1.83 1.32
C ASN A 181 11.77 3.25 0.78
N ASP A 182 12.34 3.60 -0.38
CA ASP A 182 12.11 4.92 -1.00
C ASP A 182 10.64 5.08 -1.43
N ILE A 183 10.06 4.05 -2.06
CA ILE A 183 8.63 4.02 -2.42
C ILE A 183 7.76 4.14 -1.17
N MET A 184 8.07 3.36 -0.13
CA MET A 184 7.32 3.40 1.13
C MET A 184 7.39 4.79 1.76
N SER A 185 8.58 5.41 1.80
CA SER A 185 8.77 6.73 2.41
C SER A 185 8.05 7.87 1.69
N SER A 186 7.72 7.68 0.41
CA SER A 186 6.96 8.65 -0.40
C SER A 186 5.45 8.54 -0.24
N LEU A 187 4.95 7.51 0.48
CA LEU A 187 3.52 7.30 0.64
C LEU A 187 2.90 8.30 1.64
N PRO A 188 1.65 8.76 1.40
CA PRO A 188 1.01 9.82 2.20
C PRO A 188 0.93 9.54 3.70
N LEU A 189 0.77 8.26 4.07
CA LEU A 189 0.64 7.84 5.49
C LEU A 189 1.91 7.20 6.04
N TYR A 190 3.06 7.37 5.36
CA TYR A 190 4.32 6.85 5.87
C TYR A 190 4.62 7.37 7.27
N GLY A 191 4.97 6.46 8.19
CA GLY A 191 5.24 6.80 9.58
C GLY A 191 4.01 7.11 10.44
N LYS A 192 2.81 7.22 9.85
CA LYS A 192 1.57 7.42 10.60
C LYS A 192 1.01 6.10 11.11
N LYS A 193 0.48 6.13 12.33
CA LYS A 193 -0.27 5.01 12.92
C LYS A 193 -1.77 5.26 12.71
N VAL A 194 -2.51 4.20 12.35
CA VAL A 194 -3.96 4.26 12.11
C VAL A 194 -4.65 3.17 12.91
N LEU A 195 -5.67 3.53 13.68
CA LEU A 195 -6.54 2.61 14.39
C LEU A 195 -7.80 2.34 13.58
N ILE A 196 -8.14 1.08 13.37
CA ILE A 196 -9.36 0.69 12.65
C ILE A 196 -10.08 -0.37 13.45
N THR A 197 -11.41 -0.22 13.61
CA THR A 197 -12.24 -1.29 14.17
C THR A 197 -13.01 -2.00 13.06
N ALA A 198 -13.15 -3.32 13.15
CA ALA A 198 -13.86 -4.13 12.16
C ALA A 198 -14.64 -5.28 12.81
N GLY A 199 -15.65 -5.78 12.12
CA GLY A 199 -16.44 -6.92 12.60
C GLY A 199 -17.52 -6.55 13.60
N PRO A 200 -18.35 -7.54 14.02
CA PRO A 200 -19.31 -7.39 15.09
C PRO A 200 -18.63 -7.54 16.46
N THR A 201 -19.34 -7.18 17.52
CA THR A 201 -19.06 -7.72 18.85
C THR A 201 -20.13 -8.74 19.24
N TYR A 202 -19.74 -9.72 20.06
CA TYR A 202 -20.62 -10.77 20.58
C TYR A 202 -20.69 -10.66 22.10
N GLU A 203 -21.90 -10.38 22.58
CA GLU A 203 -22.17 -10.23 24.00
C GLU A 203 -22.81 -11.54 24.51
N ALA A 204 -22.05 -12.29 25.29
CA ALA A 204 -22.44 -13.61 25.73
C ALA A 204 -23.71 -13.57 26.59
N ILE A 205 -24.67 -14.46 26.30
CA ILE A 205 -25.83 -14.77 27.15
C ILE A 205 -25.46 -15.93 28.05
N ASP A 206 -24.89 -16.97 27.42
CA ASP A 206 -24.38 -18.20 28.06
C ASP A 206 -23.18 -18.72 27.24
N PRO A 207 -22.51 -19.84 27.60
CA PRO A 207 -21.36 -20.34 26.85
C PRO A 207 -21.63 -20.70 25.37
N VAL A 208 -22.91 -20.67 24.93
CA VAL A 208 -23.33 -21.11 23.60
C VAL A 208 -23.98 -19.98 22.79
N ARG A 209 -24.66 -19.04 23.45
CA ARG A 209 -25.48 -18.00 22.81
C ARG A 209 -24.97 -16.62 23.12
N PHE A 210 -25.14 -15.71 22.15
CA PHE A 210 -24.74 -14.33 22.26
C PHE A 210 -25.72 -13.38 21.53
N ILE A 211 -25.65 -12.10 21.87
CA ILE A 211 -26.25 -10.98 21.12
C ILE A 211 -25.15 -10.37 20.25
N GLY A 212 -25.42 -10.09 19.00
CA GLY A 212 -24.46 -9.49 18.10
C GLY A 212 -25.11 -9.06 16.78
N ASN A 213 -24.33 -8.35 15.95
CA ASN A 213 -24.75 -7.83 14.66
C ASN A 213 -24.33 -8.76 13.50
N HIS A 214 -25.07 -8.71 12.38
CA HIS A 214 -24.78 -9.49 11.16
C HIS A 214 -23.58 -8.97 10.35
N SER A 215 -22.65 -8.28 10.94
CA SER A 215 -21.49 -7.75 10.24
C SER A 215 -20.44 -8.83 9.95
N SER A 216 -19.93 -8.90 8.73
CA SER A 216 -18.77 -9.74 8.39
C SER A 216 -17.41 -9.07 8.73
N GLY A 217 -17.42 -7.75 8.93
CA GLY A 217 -16.22 -6.96 9.12
C GLY A 217 -15.52 -6.49 7.82
N LYS A 218 -15.94 -7.01 6.65
CA LYS A 218 -15.24 -6.82 5.37
C LYS A 218 -14.87 -5.35 5.08
N MET A 219 -15.76 -4.39 5.36
CA MET A 219 -15.48 -2.97 5.12
C MET A 219 -14.25 -2.48 5.91
N GLY A 220 -14.19 -2.78 7.22
CA GLY A 220 -13.05 -2.39 8.07
C GLY A 220 -11.75 -3.08 7.65
N PHE A 221 -11.81 -4.33 7.22
CA PHE A 221 -10.64 -5.04 6.68
C PHE A 221 -10.14 -4.41 5.37
N GLU A 222 -11.04 -4.00 4.48
CA GLU A 222 -10.64 -3.32 3.23
C GLU A 222 -10.06 -1.92 3.51
N ILE A 223 -10.62 -1.17 4.48
CA ILE A 223 -10.05 0.11 4.92
C ILE A 223 -8.64 -0.11 5.51
N ALA A 224 -8.43 -1.17 6.30
CA ALA A 224 -7.13 -1.50 6.86
C ALA A 224 -6.08 -1.77 5.76
N LYS A 225 -6.45 -2.52 4.72
CA LYS A 225 -5.60 -2.75 3.56
C LYS A 225 -5.31 -1.46 2.80
N ALA A 226 -6.32 -0.62 2.56
CA ALA A 226 -6.15 0.66 1.87
C ALA A 226 -5.21 1.60 2.64
N ALA A 227 -5.37 1.73 3.97
CA ALA A 227 -4.49 2.52 4.81
C ALA A 227 -3.04 1.98 4.82
N ALA A 228 -2.86 0.67 4.90
CA ALA A 228 -1.54 0.03 4.86
C ALA A 228 -0.84 0.24 3.50
N ASN A 229 -1.57 0.16 2.40
CA ASN A 229 -1.07 0.45 1.05
C ASN A 229 -0.68 1.92 0.86
N LEU A 230 -1.22 2.83 1.67
CA LEU A 230 -0.83 4.23 1.75
C LEU A 230 0.35 4.48 2.71
N GLY A 231 0.97 3.42 3.25
CA GLY A 231 2.17 3.49 4.09
C GLY A 231 1.90 3.53 5.59
N ALA A 232 0.65 3.44 6.03
CA ALA A 232 0.31 3.46 7.45
C ALA A 232 0.73 2.18 8.18
N LYS A 233 1.11 2.32 9.46
CA LYS A 233 1.10 1.23 10.43
C LYS A 233 -0.30 1.11 11.03
N VAL A 234 -1.00 0.03 10.73
CA VAL A 234 -2.41 -0.16 11.08
C VAL A 234 -2.56 -1.05 12.31
N PHE A 235 -3.29 -0.57 13.32
CA PHE A 235 -3.84 -1.38 14.41
C PHE A 235 -5.30 -1.73 14.07
N LEU A 236 -5.54 -2.98 13.70
CA LEU A 236 -6.86 -3.48 13.34
C LEU A 236 -7.47 -4.23 14.52
N VAL A 237 -8.37 -3.58 15.25
CA VAL A 237 -9.15 -4.22 16.33
C VAL A 237 -10.35 -4.90 15.70
N ALA A 238 -10.32 -6.22 15.67
CA ALA A 238 -11.28 -7.05 14.94
C ALA A 238 -12.15 -7.89 15.90
N GLY A 239 -13.46 -7.68 15.84
CA GLY A 239 -14.43 -8.62 16.41
C GLY A 239 -14.47 -9.91 15.59
N PRO A 240 -15.29 -10.91 16.00
CA PRO A 240 -15.35 -12.22 15.36
C PRO A 240 -15.63 -12.08 13.86
N SER A 241 -14.66 -12.52 13.03
CA SER A 241 -14.73 -12.40 11.57
C SER A 241 -13.90 -13.47 10.89
N ASN A 242 -14.39 -13.99 9.75
CA ASN A 242 -13.68 -14.92 8.88
C ASN A 242 -12.74 -14.20 7.89
N GLU A 243 -12.78 -12.87 7.84
CA GLU A 243 -11.91 -12.09 6.96
C GLU A 243 -10.45 -12.26 7.38
N LYS A 244 -9.59 -12.40 6.37
CA LYS A 244 -8.14 -12.53 6.55
C LYS A 244 -7.42 -11.30 6.03
N VAL A 245 -6.36 -10.93 6.71
CA VAL A 245 -5.44 -9.90 6.26
C VAL A 245 -4.01 -10.44 6.38
N ASP A 246 -3.28 -10.35 5.27
CA ASP A 246 -1.85 -10.69 5.20
C ASP A 246 -1.10 -9.46 4.66
N HIS A 247 -0.72 -8.57 5.56
CA HIS A 247 0.05 -7.37 5.24
C HIS A 247 0.96 -7.04 6.43
N ALA A 248 2.26 -6.86 6.17
CA ALA A 248 3.28 -6.66 7.22
C ALA A 248 3.01 -5.43 8.10
N SER A 249 2.37 -4.38 7.56
CA SER A 249 2.05 -3.15 8.28
C SER A 249 0.75 -3.21 9.07
N ILE A 250 0.00 -4.33 9.04
CA ILE A 250 -1.26 -4.48 9.77
C ILE A 250 -1.06 -5.39 10.98
N HIS A 251 -1.22 -4.80 12.16
CA HIS A 251 -1.26 -5.52 13.42
C HIS A 251 -2.72 -5.77 13.82
N ARG A 252 -3.18 -7.02 13.68
CA ARG A 252 -4.53 -7.44 14.04
C ARG A 252 -4.59 -7.75 15.54
N ILE A 253 -5.61 -7.21 16.20
CA ILE A 253 -5.95 -7.43 17.60
C ILE A 253 -7.35 -8.03 17.63
N ASP A 254 -7.46 -9.32 17.93
CA ASP A 254 -8.74 -10.01 18.00
C ASP A 254 -9.41 -9.77 19.35
N VAL A 255 -10.70 -9.43 19.30
CA VAL A 255 -11.56 -9.20 20.46
C VAL A 255 -12.91 -9.89 20.24
N VAL A 256 -13.67 -10.10 21.30
CA VAL A 256 -14.98 -10.75 21.19
C VAL A 256 -16.09 -9.77 21.59
N SER A 257 -15.95 -9.09 22.72
CA SER A 257 -16.99 -8.24 23.29
C SER A 257 -16.76 -6.74 23.03
N ALA A 258 -17.81 -5.94 23.21
CA ALA A 258 -17.72 -4.47 23.18
C ALA A 258 -16.75 -3.93 24.22
N GLU A 259 -16.67 -4.54 25.40
CA GLU A 259 -15.73 -4.15 26.44
C GLU A 259 -14.27 -4.38 26.02
N GLU A 260 -13.96 -5.56 25.45
CA GLU A 260 -12.61 -5.85 24.94
C GLU A 260 -12.22 -4.89 23.80
N MET A 261 -13.16 -4.62 22.87
CA MET A 261 -12.94 -3.65 21.80
C MET A 261 -12.70 -2.23 22.36
N TYR A 262 -13.46 -1.81 23.36
CA TYR A 262 -13.28 -0.55 24.07
C TYR A 262 -11.86 -0.43 24.63
N LEU A 263 -11.42 -1.43 25.40
CA LEU A 263 -10.09 -1.43 26.02
C LEU A 263 -8.97 -1.41 24.98
N ALA A 264 -9.08 -2.25 23.93
CA ALA A 264 -8.09 -2.31 22.87
C ALA A 264 -7.99 -0.98 22.10
N CYS A 265 -9.12 -0.32 21.82
CA CYS A 265 -9.13 0.99 21.16
C CYS A 265 -8.47 2.07 22.03
N HIS A 266 -8.83 2.14 23.33
CA HIS A 266 -8.25 3.11 24.24
C HIS A 266 -6.76 2.94 24.43
N GLN A 267 -6.24 1.71 24.43
CA GLN A 267 -4.82 1.42 24.53
C GLN A 267 -4.02 2.01 23.37
N GLN A 268 -4.59 2.02 22.16
CA GLN A 268 -3.89 2.48 20.95
C GLN A 268 -4.15 3.95 20.62
N PHE A 269 -5.26 4.53 21.08
CA PHE A 269 -5.79 5.81 20.57
C PHE A 269 -4.85 6.99 20.75
N SER A 270 -4.10 7.07 21.84
CA SER A 270 -3.19 8.19 22.11
C SER A 270 -2.01 8.27 21.13
N GLU A 271 -1.67 7.16 20.46
CA GLU A 271 -0.51 7.06 19.57
C GLU A 271 -0.85 7.15 18.08
N VAL A 272 -2.13 7.17 17.73
CA VAL A 272 -2.56 7.16 16.32
C VAL A 272 -2.85 8.55 15.81
N ALA A 273 -2.59 8.77 14.52
CA ALA A 273 -2.95 9.99 13.81
C ALA A 273 -4.41 9.94 13.33
N ILE A 274 -4.89 8.75 12.96
CA ILE A 274 -6.24 8.54 12.42
C ILE A 274 -6.90 7.38 13.17
N ALA A 275 -8.18 7.51 13.48
CA ALA A 275 -8.99 6.41 14.00
C ALA A 275 -10.29 6.28 13.20
N ILE A 276 -10.55 5.10 12.66
CA ILE A 276 -11.72 4.79 11.82
C ILE A 276 -12.53 3.68 12.47
N LEU A 277 -13.69 4.01 13.01
CA LEU A 277 -14.52 3.06 13.74
C LEU A 277 -15.65 2.54 12.86
N SER A 278 -15.41 1.41 12.20
CA SER A 278 -16.34 0.75 11.28
C SER A 278 -16.97 -0.54 11.82
N ALA A 279 -16.59 -0.94 13.03
CA ALA A 279 -17.14 -2.12 13.69
C ALA A 279 -18.64 -1.95 13.99
N ALA A 280 -19.37 -3.06 13.92
CA ALA A 280 -20.78 -3.14 14.32
C ALA A 280 -20.85 -3.59 15.79
N VAL A 281 -20.60 -2.66 16.70
CA VAL A 281 -20.63 -2.92 18.15
C VAL A 281 -22.08 -3.13 18.60
N ALA A 282 -22.32 -4.10 19.46
CA ALA A 282 -23.63 -4.29 20.08
C ALA A 282 -23.92 -3.17 21.08
N ASP A 283 -25.08 -2.53 20.98
CA ASP A 283 -25.48 -1.42 21.87
C ASP A 283 -25.84 -1.88 23.28
N TYR A 284 -26.25 -3.15 23.41
CA TYR A 284 -26.68 -3.77 24.66
C TYR A 284 -25.99 -5.11 24.87
N ARG A 285 -25.77 -5.44 26.16
CA ARG A 285 -25.26 -6.73 26.62
C ARG A 285 -26.15 -7.31 27.71
N PRO A 286 -26.18 -8.64 27.93
CA PRO A 286 -26.80 -9.22 29.10
C PRO A 286 -26.17 -8.70 30.37
N LYS A 287 -26.99 -8.25 31.32
CA LYS A 287 -26.52 -7.79 32.64
C LYS A 287 -25.88 -8.93 33.43
N ASN A 288 -26.42 -10.13 33.30
CA ASN A 288 -25.93 -11.35 33.92
C ASN A 288 -25.62 -12.40 32.86
N VAL A 289 -24.35 -12.78 32.74
CA VAL A 289 -23.91 -13.86 31.86
C VAL A 289 -23.92 -15.16 32.65
N LEU A 290 -24.61 -16.18 32.12
CA LEU A 290 -24.70 -17.48 32.76
C LEU A 290 -23.47 -18.32 32.44
N THR A 291 -22.95 -19.03 33.43
CA THR A 291 -21.80 -19.93 33.29
C THR A 291 -22.16 -21.29 32.70
N GLU A 292 -23.45 -21.63 32.65
CA GLU A 292 -23.95 -22.85 32.05
C GLU A 292 -24.98 -22.57 30.97
N LYS A 293 -25.03 -23.47 29.97
CA LYS A 293 -26.02 -23.39 28.88
C LYS A 293 -27.45 -23.41 29.45
N ILE A 294 -28.24 -22.41 29.08
CA ILE A 294 -29.66 -22.33 29.44
C ILE A 294 -30.42 -23.55 28.88
N LYS A 295 -31.04 -24.33 29.74
CA LYS A 295 -31.93 -25.43 29.35
C LYS A 295 -33.35 -24.90 29.17
N LYS A 296 -34.03 -25.33 28.11
CA LYS A 296 -35.42 -24.96 27.88
C LYS A 296 -36.31 -25.62 28.99
N LYS A 297 -36.73 -24.83 29.96
CA LYS A 297 -37.59 -25.26 31.07
C LYS A 297 -38.97 -24.60 31.00
N ASP A 298 -39.05 -23.35 30.53
CA ASP A 298 -40.24 -22.51 30.54
C ASP A 298 -40.66 -22.13 29.11
N ALA A 299 -41.87 -21.59 28.96
CA ALA A 299 -42.42 -21.13 27.68
C ALA A 299 -41.75 -19.85 27.21
N THR A 300 -41.19 -19.04 28.12
CA THR A 300 -40.52 -17.76 27.86
C THR A 300 -39.11 -17.74 28.45
N LEU A 301 -38.24 -16.94 27.88
CA LEU A 301 -36.90 -16.62 28.39
C LEU A 301 -36.76 -15.12 28.42
N ASP A 302 -36.69 -14.52 29.59
CA ASP A 302 -36.44 -13.09 29.78
C ASP A 302 -34.93 -12.84 30.01
N ILE A 303 -34.36 -11.91 29.31
CA ILE A 303 -32.96 -11.50 29.43
C ILE A 303 -32.92 -10.02 29.75
N GLU A 304 -32.45 -9.67 30.96
CA GLU A 304 -32.21 -8.27 31.32
C GLU A 304 -30.97 -7.76 30.60
N LEU A 305 -31.12 -6.64 29.87
CA LEU A 305 -30.02 -6.03 29.09
C LEU A 305 -29.60 -4.70 29.74
N GLU A 306 -28.30 -4.40 29.63
CA GLU A 306 -27.73 -3.10 29.99
C GLU A 306 -26.95 -2.54 28.77
N PRO A 307 -26.86 -1.19 28.65
CA PRO A 307 -26.11 -0.60 27.54
C PRO A 307 -24.62 -0.90 27.64
N THR A 308 -23.98 -1.08 26.48
CA THR A 308 -22.53 -1.18 26.34
C THR A 308 -21.89 0.21 26.37
N LYS A 309 -20.56 0.27 26.51
CA LYS A 309 -19.82 1.55 26.42
C LYS A 309 -19.77 2.04 24.98
N ASP A 310 -20.14 3.30 24.76
CA ASP A 310 -19.99 3.93 23.44
C ASP A 310 -18.51 4.26 23.19
N ILE A 311 -17.86 3.40 22.43
CA ILE A 311 -16.43 3.50 22.09
C ILE A 311 -16.16 4.81 21.34
N LEU A 312 -16.95 5.12 20.30
CA LEU A 312 -16.75 6.29 19.48
C LEU A 312 -16.91 7.60 20.26
N ALA A 313 -17.97 7.71 21.05
CA ALA A 313 -18.18 8.88 21.90
C ALA A 313 -17.09 9.02 22.98
N SER A 314 -16.60 7.90 23.54
CA SER A 314 -15.54 7.93 24.55
C SER A 314 -14.21 8.40 23.96
N LEU A 315 -13.85 7.97 22.75
CA LEU A 315 -12.66 8.42 22.02
C LEU A 315 -12.78 9.91 21.61
N GLY A 316 -13.96 10.33 21.17
CA GLY A 316 -14.22 11.74 20.85
C GLY A 316 -14.04 12.70 22.04
N ARG A 317 -14.31 12.24 23.28
CA ARG A 317 -14.06 13.02 24.50
C ARG A 317 -12.58 13.21 24.84
N ILE A 318 -11.75 12.23 24.52
CA ILE A 318 -10.30 12.26 24.83
C ILE A 318 -9.45 12.64 23.61
N LYS A 319 -10.10 12.85 22.46
CA LYS A 319 -9.46 13.25 21.20
C LYS A 319 -8.67 14.56 21.39
N LYS A 320 -7.47 14.62 20.84
CA LYS A 320 -6.62 15.82 20.74
C LYS A 320 -6.42 16.17 19.26
N GLU A 321 -5.41 15.60 18.63
CA GLU A 321 -5.03 15.82 17.23
C GLU A 321 -5.46 14.70 16.29
N GLN A 322 -6.02 13.62 16.84
CA GLN A 322 -6.43 12.46 16.04
C GLN A 322 -7.57 12.81 15.11
N PHE A 323 -7.47 12.41 13.84
CA PHE A 323 -8.58 12.48 12.90
C PHE A 323 -9.53 11.31 13.15
N LEU A 324 -10.72 11.58 13.69
CA LEU A 324 -11.66 10.54 14.13
C LEU A 324 -12.82 10.40 13.16
N VAL A 325 -12.97 9.18 12.59
CA VAL A 325 -14.03 8.83 11.64
C VAL A 325 -14.96 7.80 12.24
N GLY A 326 -16.27 8.10 12.22
CA GLY A 326 -17.31 7.15 12.59
C GLY A 326 -18.04 6.58 11.38
N PHE A 327 -18.73 5.46 11.58
CA PHE A 327 -19.68 4.89 10.63
C PHE A 327 -21.10 5.02 11.16
N ALA A 328 -22.04 5.35 10.26
CA ALA A 328 -23.47 5.33 10.53
C ALA A 328 -24.17 4.42 9.53
N LEU A 329 -24.97 3.49 10.03
CA LEU A 329 -25.88 2.68 9.24
C LEU A 329 -27.29 3.05 9.66
N GLU A 330 -28.02 3.71 8.78
CA GLU A 330 -29.31 4.32 9.10
C GLU A 330 -30.40 3.79 8.16
N THR A 331 -31.65 3.83 8.65
CA THR A 331 -32.83 3.42 7.89
C THR A 331 -33.81 4.57 7.64
N ASN A 332 -33.82 5.56 8.53
CA ASN A 332 -34.71 6.73 8.48
C ASN A 332 -33.93 7.98 8.89
N ASN A 333 -34.27 9.14 8.35
CA ASN A 333 -33.65 10.44 8.64
C ASN A 333 -32.11 10.40 8.59
N GLU A 334 -31.58 9.66 7.63
CA GLU A 334 -30.21 9.20 7.54
C GLU A 334 -29.19 10.35 7.71
N LEU A 335 -29.35 11.41 6.93
CA LEU A 335 -28.46 12.57 6.98
C LEU A 335 -28.53 13.31 8.32
N ALA A 336 -29.75 13.55 8.83
CA ALA A 336 -29.92 14.25 10.12
C ALA A 336 -29.29 13.46 11.27
N ASN A 337 -29.49 12.15 11.30
CA ASN A 337 -28.90 11.27 12.31
C ASN A 337 -27.35 11.23 12.22
N ALA A 338 -26.81 11.18 10.99
CA ALA A 338 -25.37 11.21 10.75
C ALA A 338 -24.73 12.52 11.23
N LEU A 339 -25.35 13.67 10.91
CA LEU A 339 -24.88 15.00 11.36
C LEU A 339 -24.96 15.14 12.87
N ALA A 340 -26.06 14.71 13.51
CA ALA A 340 -26.16 14.71 14.97
C ALA A 340 -25.08 13.84 15.63
N LYS A 341 -24.80 12.67 15.07
CA LYS A 341 -23.76 11.75 15.56
C LYS A 341 -22.37 12.35 15.39
N LEU A 342 -22.10 13.02 14.26
CA LEU A 342 -20.84 13.70 13.97
C LEU A 342 -20.54 14.77 15.04
N GLU A 343 -21.52 15.62 15.35
CA GLU A 343 -21.37 16.68 16.35
C GLU A 343 -21.27 16.12 17.79
N GLN A 344 -22.24 15.29 18.20
CA GLN A 344 -22.32 14.76 19.58
C GLN A 344 -21.12 13.95 19.98
N LYS A 345 -20.47 13.25 19.02
CA LYS A 345 -19.30 12.40 19.29
C LYS A 345 -17.98 13.05 18.91
N ASN A 346 -17.97 14.36 18.58
CA ASN A 346 -16.77 15.12 18.26
C ASN A 346 -15.93 14.47 17.14
N LEU A 347 -16.58 14.06 16.05
CA LEU A 347 -15.94 13.43 14.91
C LEU A 347 -15.42 14.47 13.91
N ASP A 348 -14.40 14.11 13.13
CA ASP A 348 -13.92 14.90 12.01
C ASP A 348 -14.60 14.51 10.71
N ALA A 349 -15.06 13.26 10.61
CA ALA A 349 -15.90 12.78 9.52
C ALA A 349 -16.79 11.61 9.94
N ILE A 350 -17.86 11.39 9.17
CA ILE A 350 -18.72 10.24 9.30
C ILE A 350 -19.00 9.62 7.92
N VAL A 351 -18.96 8.31 7.83
CA VAL A 351 -19.32 7.55 6.64
C VAL A 351 -20.73 7.01 6.83
N LEU A 352 -21.66 7.58 6.08
CA LEU A 352 -23.06 7.20 6.09
C LEU A 352 -23.34 6.10 5.07
N ASN A 353 -23.90 4.99 5.53
CA ASN A 353 -24.36 3.87 4.74
C ASN A 353 -25.89 3.73 4.90
N SER A 354 -26.62 3.55 3.81
CA SER A 354 -28.07 3.39 3.80
C SER A 354 -28.46 1.94 3.55
N LEU A 355 -29.34 1.38 4.39
CA LEU A 355 -29.92 0.06 4.13
C LEU A 355 -30.99 0.07 3.02
N LYS A 356 -31.40 1.23 2.52
CA LYS A 356 -32.35 1.35 1.41
C LYS A 356 -31.71 1.07 0.06
N ASP A 357 -30.38 1.23 -0.06
CA ASP A 357 -29.67 0.98 -1.30
C ASP A 357 -29.49 -0.52 -1.53
N LYS A 358 -30.07 -1.06 -2.59
CA LYS A 358 -29.90 -2.47 -2.98
C LYS A 358 -28.42 -2.76 -3.28
N GLY A 359 -27.85 -3.76 -2.60
CA GLY A 359 -26.43 -4.12 -2.75
C GLY A 359 -25.49 -3.39 -1.80
N ALA A 360 -25.99 -2.46 -0.97
CA ALA A 360 -25.25 -1.86 0.14
C ALA A 360 -25.70 -2.52 1.47
N GLY A 361 -24.78 -2.73 2.40
CA GLY A 361 -25.10 -3.26 3.73
C GLY A 361 -24.23 -4.43 4.18
N PHE A 362 -24.75 -5.19 5.17
CA PHE A 362 -24.06 -6.34 5.73
C PHE A 362 -24.04 -7.52 4.75
N ALA A 363 -22.97 -8.31 4.82
CA ALA A 363 -22.78 -9.56 4.06
C ALA A 363 -22.80 -9.44 2.52
N THR A 364 -22.67 -8.21 1.96
CA THR A 364 -22.48 -7.97 0.52
C THR A 364 -21.02 -7.64 0.21
N ASP A 365 -20.60 -7.85 -1.03
CA ASP A 365 -19.26 -7.49 -1.50
C ASP A 365 -19.15 -6.04 -1.96
N THR A 366 -20.29 -5.40 -2.16
CA THR A 366 -20.43 -4.00 -2.59
C THR A 366 -20.89 -3.11 -1.46
N ASN A 367 -20.66 -1.80 -1.60
CA ASN A 367 -21.22 -0.78 -0.73
C ASN A 367 -21.45 0.52 -1.51
N LYS A 368 -22.36 1.35 -0.98
CA LYS A 368 -22.62 2.71 -1.41
C LYS A 368 -22.68 3.60 -0.18
N VAL A 369 -21.78 4.59 -0.12
CA VAL A 369 -21.63 5.42 1.07
C VAL A 369 -21.59 6.91 0.72
N THR A 370 -21.91 7.75 1.69
CA THR A 370 -21.67 9.18 1.64
C THR A 370 -20.68 9.54 2.73
N PHE A 371 -19.55 10.14 2.36
CA PHE A 371 -18.58 10.72 3.29
C PHE A 371 -19.04 12.14 3.66
N ILE A 372 -19.11 12.45 4.95
CA ILE A 372 -19.55 13.75 5.47
C ILE A 372 -18.47 14.23 6.45
N ASP A 373 -17.88 15.40 6.20
CA ASP A 373 -16.88 15.99 7.09
C ASP A 373 -17.54 16.90 8.17
N LYS A 374 -16.73 17.37 9.11
CA LYS A 374 -17.17 18.28 10.19
C LYS A 374 -17.74 19.60 9.72
N ASP A 375 -17.39 20.05 8.50
CA ASP A 375 -17.89 21.28 7.87
C ASP A 375 -19.17 21.01 7.05
N THR A 376 -19.74 19.81 7.18
CA THR A 376 -20.94 19.32 6.51
C THR A 376 -20.83 19.13 4.99
N HIS A 377 -19.61 19.17 4.43
CA HIS A 377 -19.42 18.83 3.02
C HIS A 377 -19.67 17.34 2.82
N GLN A 378 -20.39 17.02 1.76
CA GLN A 378 -20.82 15.66 1.45
C GLN A 378 -20.23 15.21 0.12
N VAL A 379 -19.65 14.01 0.13
CA VAL A 379 -19.19 13.32 -1.09
C VAL A 379 -19.90 11.98 -1.16
N ALA A 380 -20.85 11.85 -2.09
CA ALA A 380 -21.55 10.60 -2.34
C ALA A 380 -20.78 9.75 -3.35
N PHE A 381 -20.59 8.47 -3.04
CA PHE A 381 -19.97 7.51 -3.92
C PHE A 381 -21.02 6.59 -4.54
N GLU A 382 -20.79 6.18 -5.78
CA GLU A 382 -21.62 5.17 -6.44
C GLU A 382 -21.43 3.79 -5.82
N LEU A 383 -22.33 2.86 -6.16
CA LEU A 383 -22.23 1.47 -5.74
C LEU A 383 -20.96 0.82 -6.35
N LYS A 384 -20.01 0.46 -5.50
CA LYS A 384 -18.73 -0.14 -5.87
C LYS A 384 -18.39 -1.33 -4.97
N SER A 385 -17.33 -2.05 -5.28
CA SER A 385 -16.76 -3.02 -4.34
C SER A 385 -16.31 -2.35 -3.04
N LYS A 386 -16.35 -3.07 -1.92
CA LYS A 386 -15.89 -2.55 -0.62
C LYS A 386 -14.41 -2.15 -0.65
N SER A 387 -13.61 -2.77 -1.50
CA SER A 387 -12.21 -2.39 -1.72
C SER A 387 -12.08 -1.01 -2.36
N GLU A 388 -12.85 -0.73 -3.43
CA GLU A 388 -12.86 0.58 -4.08
C GLU A 388 -13.42 1.67 -3.15
N VAL A 389 -14.51 1.36 -2.41
CA VAL A 389 -15.07 2.28 -1.41
C VAL A 389 -14.06 2.59 -0.30
N ALA A 390 -13.27 1.62 0.13
CA ALA A 390 -12.21 1.83 1.12
C ALA A 390 -11.14 2.81 0.61
N ILE A 391 -10.76 2.71 -0.66
CA ILE A 391 -9.82 3.63 -1.32
C ILE A 391 -10.44 5.04 -1.38
N ASP A 392 -11.71 5.16 -1.78
CA ASP A 392 -12.41 6.44 -1.85
C ASP A 392 -12.46 7.12 -0.46
N ILE A 393 -12.82 6.37 0.59
CA ILE A 393 -12.83 6.89 1.97
C ILE A 393 -11.45 7.38 2.40
N MET A 394 -10.39 6.58 2.16
CA MET A 394 -9.04 6.97 2.51
C MET A 394 -8.57 8.22 1.76
N ASN A 395 -8.93 8.35 0.47
CA ASN A 395 -8.62 9.54 -0.32
C ASN A 395 -9.31 10.80 0.24
N GLU A 396 -10.57 10.72 0.69
CA GLU A 396 -11.23 11.87 1.33
C GLU A 396 -10.58 12.22 2.67
N ILE A 397 -10.18 11.22 3.45
CA ILE A 397 -9.44 11.46 4.71
C ILE A 397 -8.12 12.18 4.42
N LEU A 398 -7.34 11.73 3.44
CA LEU A 398 -6.06 12.36 3.06
C LEU A 398 -6.23 13.83 2.70
N LYS A 399 -7.25 14.19 1.90
CA LYS A 399 -7.55 15.58 1.56
C LYS A 399 -7.79 16.48 2.79
N LYS A 400 -8.23 15.89 3.92
CA LYS A 400 -8.56 16.64 5.14
C LYS A 400 -7.42 16.75 6.12
N ILE A 401 -6.47 15.81 6.12
CA ILE A 401 -5.32 15.83 7.02
C ILE A 401 -4.12 16.57 6.42
N ASP A 402 -4.07 16.72 5.08
CA ASP A 402 -3.02 17.47 4.36
C ASP A 402 -3.43 18.95 4.09
N ALA A 403 -4.63 19.36 4.51
CA ALA A 403 -5.23 20.68 4.25
C ALA A 403 -4.89 21.73 5.36
#